data_0a58927059e7d703afdecc8c6985081b
#
_entry.id   0a58927059e7d703afdecc8c6985081b
#
_cell.length_a   1.000
_cell.length_b   1.000
_cell.length_c   1.000
_cell.angle_alpha   90.00
_cell.angle_beta   90.00
_cell.angle_gamma   90.00
#
_symmetry.space_group_name_H-M   'P 1'
#
loop_
_entity.id
_entity.type
_entity.pdbx_description
1 polymer ?
#
loop_
_entity_poly.entity_id
_entity_poly.type
_entity_poly.pdbx_seq_one_letter_code
_entity_poly.pdbx_strand_id
1 'polypeptide(L)' 'MNNKRIIYVLKLRALPGVDAIRALRPVLKKLLRQYGLKCVSVSAEHVDEGQA' A
#
# COMPACT_ATOMS: atom_id res chain seq x y z
N MET A 1 13.55 -12.99 -23.59
CA MET A 1 12.56 -12.49 -22.84
C MET A 1 12.96 -12.21 -21.48
N ASN A 2 12.67 -11.07 -21.04
CA ASN A 2 13.13 -10.66 -19.82
C ASN A 2 12.17 -10.96 -18.79
N ASN A 3 12.46 -11.70 -17.83
CA ASN A 3 11.55 -11.99 -16.77
C ASN A 3 11.89 -11.26 -15.53
N LYS A 4 12.41 -10.08 -15.67
CA LYS A 4 12.70 -9.35 -14.48
C LYS A 4 11.45 -9.04 -13.74
N ARG A 5 11.43 -9.33 -12.49
CA ARG A 5 10.34 -8.97 -11.63
C ARG A 5 10.83 -7.88 -10.71
N ILE A 6 10.24 -6.72 -10.85
CA ILE A 6 10.61 -5.60 -10.02
C ILE A 6 9.51 -5.42 -8.99
N ILE A 7 9.90 -5.38 -7.74
CA ILE A 7 8.94 -5.15 -6.67
C ILE A 7 9.09 -3.71 -6.24
N TYR A 8 8.01 -2.97 -6.36
CA TYR A 8 7.99 -1.58 -5.96
C TYR A 8 7.50 -1.47 -4.52
N VAL A 9 8.21 -0.71 -3.74
CA VAL A 9 7.87 -0.55 -2.33
C VAL A 9 7.29 0.84 -2.15
N LEU A 10 6.08 0.89 -1.59
CA LEU A 10 5.40 2.14 -1.33
C LEU A 10 5.17 2.28 0.14
N LYS A 11 5.29 3.48 0.64
CA LYS A 11 4.93 3.76 2.02
C LYS A 11 3.78 4.72 2.00
N LEU A 12 2.67 4.33 2.61
CA LEU A 12 1.46 5.12 2.62
C LEU A 12 1.12 5.53 4.04
N ARG A 13 0.64 6.73 4.18
CA ARG A 13 0.23 7.23 5.47
C ARG A 13 -1.20 7.67 5.39
N ALA A 14 -2.01 7.20 6.31
CA ALA A 14 -3.40 7.62 6.34
C ALA A 14 -3.50 9.01 6.93
N LEU A 15 -4.37 9.80 6.36
CA LEU A 15 -4.63 11.11 6.91
C LEU A 15 -5.47 10.97 8.18
N PRO A 16 -5.50 11.99 9.03
CA PRO A 16 -6.29 11.90 10.25
C PRO A 16 -7.73 11.57 9.97
N GLY A 17 -8.28 10.69 10.75
CA GLY A 17 -9.67 10.30 10.59
C GLY A 17 -9.93 9.21 9.58
N VAL A 18 -8.91 8.72 8.91
CA VAL A 18 -9.08 7.69 7.91
C VAL A 18 -8.69 6.34 8.50
N ASP A 19 -9.57 5.35 8.30
CA ASP A 19 -9.27 4.00 8.72
C ASP A 19 -8.46 3.36 7.61
N ALA A 20 -7.18 3.27 7.80
CA ALA A 20 -6.27 2.81 6.75
C ALA A 20 -6.56 1.39 6.30
N ILE A 21 -6.87 0.51 7.24
CA ILE A 21 -7.09 -0.88 6.87
C ILE A 21 -8.32 -1.01 5.98
N ARG A 22 -9.40 -0.33 6.34
CA ARG A 22 -10.60 -0.40 5.51
C ARG A 22 -10.40 0.27 4.17
N ALA A 23 -9.61 1.33 4.14
CA ALA A 23 -9.37 2.03 2.90
C ALA A 23 -8.49 1.22 1.96
N LEU A 24 -7.54 0.46 2.51
CA LEU A 24 -6.63 -0.29 1.69
C LEU A 24 -7.29 -1.44 0.95
N ARG A 25 -8.28 -2.05 1.55
CA ARG A 25 -8.91 -3.21 0.91
C ARG A 25 -9.42 -2.92 -0.50
N PRO A 26 -10.25 -1.91 -0.69
CA PRO A 26 -10.73 -1.63 -2.04
C PRO A 26 -9.62 -1.13 -2.97
N VAL A 27 -8.64 -0.43 -2.42
CA VAL A 27 -7.54 0.06 -3.22
C VAL A 27 -6.73 -1.12 -3.77
N LEU A 28 -6.44 -2.10 -2.94
CA LEU A 28 -5.66 -3.24 -3.40
C LEU A 28 -6.42 -4.05 -4.46
N LYS A 29 -7.72 -4.19 -4.29
CA LYS A 29 -8.51 -4.87 -5.31
C LYS A 29 -8.48 -4.11 -6.62
N LYS A 30 -8.59 -2.80 -6.55
CA LYS A 30 -8.59 -2.00 -7.75
C LYS A 30 -7.25 -2.06 -8.45
N LEU A 31 -6.17 -2.04 -7.69
CA LEU A 31 -4.85 -2.14 -8.29
C LEU A 31 -4.70 -3.43 -9.07
N LEU A 32 -5.19 -4.51 -8.53
CA LEU A 32 -5.07 -5.78 -9.21
C LEU A 32 -5.98 -5.84 -10.44
N ARG A 33 -7.22 -5.44 -10.29
CA ARG A 33 -8.18 -5.59 -11.38
C ARG A 33 -7.99 -4.59 -12.50
N GLN A 34 -7.71 -3.35 -12.14
CA GLN A 34 -7.63 -2.32 -13.16
C GLN A 34 -6.24 -2.05 -13.64
N TYR A 35 -5.26 -2.26 -12.80
CA TYR A 35 -3.90 -1.90 -13.16
C TYR A 35 -2.95 -3.07 -13.23
N GLY A 36 -3.40 -4.24 -12.88
CA GLY A 36 -2.55 -5.42 -12.93
C GLY A 36 -1.41 -5.43 -11.91
N LEU A 37 -1.57 -4.67 -10.83
CA LEU A 37 -0.56 -4.60 -9.81
C LEU A 37 -0.99 -5.43 -8.61
N LYS A 38 -0.25 -6.47 -8.34
CA LYS A 38 -0.60 -7.37 -7.26
C LYS A 38 0.19 -7.03 -6.02
N CYS A 39 -0.52 -6.90 -4.92
CA CYS A 39 0.13 -6.63 -3.64
C CYS A 39 0.73 -7.93 -3.12
N VAL A 40 2.03 -7.95 -2.92
CA VAL A 40 2.69 -9.16 -2.46
C VAL A 40 2.91 -9.17 -0.96
N SER A 41 2.87 -8.02 -0.31
CA SER A 41 2.98 -7.99 1.13
C SER A 41 2.49 -6.66 1.66
N VAL A 42 1.97 -6.67 2.87
CA VAL A 42 1.54 -5.45 3.55
C VAL A 42 2.08 -5.53 4.96
N SER A 43 2.70 -4.47 5.40
CA SER A 43 3.15 -4.40 6.76
C SER A 43 2.93 -2.99 7.27
N ALA A 44 2.84 -2.84 8.58
CA ALA A 44 2.63 -1.56 9.19
C ALA A 44 3.84 -1.17 10.00
N GLU A 45 4.24 0.07 9.88
CA GLU A 45 5.32 0.61 10.68
C GLU A 45 4.75 1.73 11.50
N HIS A 46 5.12 1.78 12.75
CA HIS A 46 4.73 2.88 13.60
C HIS A 46 5.82 3.92 13.58
N VAL A 47 5.48 5.07 13.08
CA VAL A 47 6.43 6.16 13.02
C VAL A 47 5.94 7.24 13.94
N ASP A 48 6.84 7.68 14.81
CA ASP A 48 6.49 8.67 15.76
C ASP A 48 6.73 9.97 15.16
N GLU A 49 5.85 10.50 14.40
CA GLU A 49 6.09 11.77 13.81
C GLU A 49 5.22 12.78 14.45
N GLY A 50 5.56 13.90 14.38
CA GLY A 50 4.79 14.94 14.85
C GLY A 50 4.68 14.98 16.28
N GLN A 51 5.58 14.58 16.87
CA GLN A 51 5.56 14.58 18.14
C GLN A 51 5.62 15.83 18.60
N ALA A 52 5.08 16.46 18.54
CA ALA A 52 5.33 17.77 18.89
C ALA A 52 5.09 18.13 20.10
#